data_a9eb121c9c9aa0dd104c33799a5b4d58
#
_entry.id   a9eb121c9c9aa0dd104c33799a5b4d58
#
_cell.length_a   1.000
_cell.length_b   1.000
_cell.length_c   1.000
_cell.angle_alpha   90.00
_cell.angle_beta   90.00
_cell.angle_gamma   90.00
#
_symmetry.space_group_name_H-M   'P 1'
#
loop_
_entity.id
_entity.type
_entity.pdbx_description
1 polymer ?
#
loop_
_entity_poly.entity_id
_entity_poly.type
_entity_poly.pdbx_seq_one_letter_code
_entity_poly.pdbx_strand_id
1 'polypeptide(L)'
;MCDDRPVSDASDQIEEEPQPGRLSSLPRTARERARVEITREILDSARGYLATDGAPALSLRAIARDLGMASSALYRYFKSRDELLTRLIIDAYDSLGAAAEASEAAVDRTDLAGRFTAICHAVRTWALAHPNEYALIYGSPVPGYVAPPDTVAPASRVTTRLMWIIIDATAAGRIPAADTQAPEDPEVGTVAAALAPIRSYLPPGIPAPLIQRALMVWTGLFGVISFELYGQLHQVVGEKPADRDTFFAECIRRWLDFMNLG
;
A
#
# COMPACT_ATOMS: atom_id res chain seq x y z
N MET A 1 32.92 17.33 72.70
CA MET A 1 31.62 17.99 72.57
C MET A 1 31.22 17.74 71.09
N CYS A 2 30.59 16.59 70.88
CA CYS A 2 30.21 16.08 69.56
C CYS A 2 28.88 16.70 69.20
N ASP A 3 28.80 17.25 68.01
CA ASP A 3 27.54 17.75 67.43
C ASP A 3 27.09 16.75 66.35
N ASP A 4 26.12 15.95 66.75
CA ASP A 4 25.45 14.96 65.90
C ASP A 4 24.27 15.66 65.18
N ARG A 5 24.36 15.80 63.86
CA ARG A 5 23.21 16.12 63.02
C ARG A 5 22.90 14.97 62.07
N PRO A 6 21.67 14.50 61.98
CA PRO A 6 21.31 13.40 61.12
C PRO A 6 21.23 13.84 59.66
N VAL A 7 21.75 12.97 58.80
CA VAL A 7 21.71 13.07 57.33
C VAL A 7 20.27 12.82 56.86
N SER A 8 19.71 13.81 56.16
CA SER A 8 18.41 13.74 55.53
C SER A 8 18.49 12.80 54.29
N ASP A 9 17.70 11.77 54.35
CA ASP A 9 17.44 10.79 53.30
C ASP A 9 16.65 11.49 52.17
N ALA A 10 17.32 11.80 51.05
CA ALA A 10 16.67 12.32 49.84
C ALA A 10 16.23 11.11 48.99
N SER A 11 15.00 10.73 49.19
CA SER A 11 14.30 9.73 48.36
C SER A 11 14.32 10.17 46.91
N ASP A 12 14.95 9.40 46.04
CA ASP A 12 14.93 9.46 44.61
C ASP A 12 13.45 9.45 44.10
N GLN A 13 12.98 10.60 43.69
CA GLN A 13 11.78 10.67 42.86
C GLN A 13 12.21 10.36 41.42
N ILE A 14 12.01 9.12 41.03
CA ILE A 14 12.06 8.71 39.62
C ILE A 14 10.90 9.42 38.92
N GLU A 15 11.18 10.47 38.18
CA GLU A 15 10.23 11.07 37.22
C GLU A 15 9.92 10.03 36.15
N GLU A 16 8.70 9.50 36.20
CA GLU A 16 8.13 8.62 35.18
C GLU A 16 7.95 9.42 33.88
N GLU A 17 8.80 9.14 32.86
CA GLU A 17 8.64 9.72 31.52
C GLU A 17 7.23 9.43 30.99
N PRO A 18 6.52 10.42 30.43
CA PRO A 18 5.18 10.20 29.86
C PRO A 18 5.29 9.31 28.61
N GLN A 19 4.78 8.09 28.72
CA GLN A 19 4.64 7.21 27.57
C GLN A 19 3.84 7.90 26.44
N PRO A 20 4.28 7.84 25.15
CA PRO A 20 3.57 8.45 24.04
C PRO A 20 2.18 7.81 23.95
N GLY A 21 1.15 8.67 24.16
CA GLY A 21 -0.23 8.30 24.30
C GLY A 21 -0.74 7.44 23.16
N ARG A 22 -1.41 6.35 23.51
CA ARG A 22 -2.36 5.66 22.64
C ARG A 22 -3.36 6.70 22.14
N LEU A 23 -3.26 7.08 20.87
CA LEU A 23 -4.27 7.88 20.20
C LEU A 23 -5.57 7.09 20.19
N SER A 24 -6.48 7.44 21.06
CA SER A 24 -7.84 6.92 21.05
C SER A 24 -8.53 7.47 19.80
N SER A 25 -8.65 6.66 18.78
CA SER A 25 -9.29 6.97 17.49
C SER A 25 -10.84 6.97 17.58
N LEU A 26 -11.41 6.91 18.77
CA LEU A 26 -12.87 6.89 18.96
C LEU A 26 -13.45 8.31 18.92
N PRO A 27 -14.51 8.55 18.12
CA PRO A 27 -15.22 9.84 18.09
C PRO A 27 -15.75 10.18 19.48
N ARG A 28 -15.33 11.32 20.03
CA ARG A 28 -15.61 11.70 21.43
C ARG A 28 -17.02 12.22 21.65
N THR A 29 -17.67 12.75 20.61
CA THR A 29 -19.01 13.34 20.70
C THR A 29 -20.03 12.64 19.79
N ALA A 30 -21.32 12.77 20.10
CA ALA A 30 -22.40 12.27 19.25
C ALA A 30 -22.34 12.89 17.83
N ARG A 31 -21.95 14.16 17.74
CA ARG A 31 -21.80 14.87 16.45
C ARG A 31 -20.66 14.31 15.61
N GLU A 32 -19.53 13.97 16.23
CA GLU A 32 -18.40 13.33 15.54
C GLU A 32 -18.78 11.94 15.04
N ARG A 33 -19.48 11.15 15.85
CA ARG A 33 -19.98 9.82 15.43
C ARG A 33 -20.93 9.92 14.24
N ALA A 34 -21.89 10.82 14.30
CA ALA A 34 -22.80 11.07 13.17
C ALA A 34 -22.06 11.52 11.91
N ARG A 35 -21.01 12.35 12.05
CA ARG A 35 -20.19 12.78 10.92
C ARG A 35 -19.44 11.60 10.28
N VAL A 36 -18.85 10.72 11.08
CA VAL A 36 -18.15 9.51 10.61
C VAL A 36 -19.13 8.60 9.87
N GLU A 37 -20.33 8.36 10.44
CA GLU A 37 -21.34 7.50 9.83
C GLU A 37 -21.81 8.04 8.48
N ILE A 38 -22.18 9.31 8.40
CA ILE A 38 -22.59 9.94 7.13
C ILE A 38 -21.46 9.93 6.12
N THR A 39 -20.21 10.17 6.54
CA THR A 39 -19.05 10.08 5.63
C THR A 39 -18.92 8.67 5.07
N ARG A 40 -19.11 7.64 5.88
CA ARG A 40 -19.11 6.24 5.45
C ARG A 40 -20.21 5.96 4.42
N GLU A 41 -21.44 6.38 4.70
CA GLU A 41 -22.57 6.24 3.76
C GLU A 41 -22.29 6.90 2.40
N ILE A 42 -21.69 8.10 2.41
CA ILE A 42 -21.30 8.80 1.17
C ILE A 42 -20.25 7.98 0.40
N LEU A 43 -19.23 7.45 1.09
CA LEU A 43 -18.18 6.64 0.45
C LEU A 43 -18.74 5.31 -0.08
N ASP A 44 -19.65 4.66 0.65
CA ASP A 44 -20.28 3.41 0.22
C ASP A 44 -21.16 3.62 -1.02
N SER A 45 -21.97 4.70 -1.06
CA SER A 45 -22.72 5.09 -2.26
C SER A 45 -21.77 5.39 -3.43
N ALA A 46 -20.67 6.11 -3.19
CA ALA A 46 -19.67 6.41 -4.21
C ALA A 46 -19.01 5.14 -4.78
N ARG A 47 -18.70 4.13 -3.94
CA ARG A 47 -18.21 2.81 -4.39
C ARG A 47 -19.23 2.10 -5.27
N GLY A 48 -20.53 2.23 -4.96
CA GLY A 48 -21.59 1.73 -5.83
C GLY A 48 -21.53 2.33 -7.24
N TYR A 49 -21.34 3.65 -7.37
CA TYR A 49 -21.15 4.31 -8.65
C TYR A 49 -19.87 3.86 -9.37
N LEU A 50 -18.78 3.67 -8.63
CA LEU A 50 -17.55 3.12 -9.24
C LEU A 50 -17.79 1.73 -9.85
N ALA A 51 -18.62 0.91 -9.20
CA ALA A 51 -18.92 -0.45 -9.64
C ALA A 51 -19.78 -0.50 -10.91
N THR A 52 -20.71 0.43 -11.09
CA THR A 52 -21.67 0.43 -12.22
C THR A 52 -21.23 1.30 -13.37
N ASP A 53 -20.76 2.52 -13.09
CA ASP A 53 -20.55 3.57 -14.09
C ASP A 53 -19.07 4.01 -14.20
N GLY A 54 -18.23 3.54 -13.29
CA GLY A 54 -16.80 3.86 -13.22
C GLY A 54 -16.51 5.27 -12.69
N ALA A 55 -15.22 5.53 -12.46
CA ALA A 55 -14.77 6.79 -11.86
C ALA A 55 -15.16 8.07 -12.66
N PRO A 56 -15.21 8.09 -14.01
CA PRO A 56 -15.63 9.28 -14.73
C PRO A 56 -17.06 9.75 -14.42
N ALA A 57 -17.97 8.83 -14.11
CA ALA A 57 -19.38 9.11 -13.84
C ALA A 57 -19.67 9.57 -12.41
N LEU A 58 -18.68 9.55 -11.52
CA LEU A 58 -18.84 9.93 -10.11
C LEU A 58 -19.35 11.37 -9.97
N SER A 59 -20.48 11.54 -9.30
CA SER A 59 -21.17 12.83 -9.14
C SER A 59 -21.68 13.03 -7.73
N LEU A 60 -21.20 14.10 -7.05
CA LEU A 60 -21.67 14.48 -5.71
C LEU A 60 -23.19 14.72 -5.66
N ARG A 61 -23.79 15.25 -6.75
CA ARG A 61 -25.23 15.49 -6.82
C ARG A 61 -26.01 14.19 -6.91
N ALA A 62 -25.53 13.20 -7.66
CA ALA A 62 -26.17 11.90 -7.76
C ALA A 62 -26.13 11.18 -6.40
N ILE A 63 -24.98 11.16 -5.75
CA ILE A 63 -24.80 10.57 -4.41
C ILE A 63 -25.71 11.25 -3.39
N ALA A 64 -25.78 12.60 -3.38
CA ALA A 64 -26.67 13.33 -2.47
C ALA A 64 -28.14 12.92 -2.66
N ARG A 65 -28.59 12.79 -3.91
CA ARG A 65 -29.96 12.35 -4.22
C ARG A 65 -30.23 10.94 -3.74
N ASP A 66 -29.33 10.00 -3.92
CA ASP A 66 -29.49 8.61 -3.50
C ASP A 66 -29.54 8.46 -1.98
N LEU A 67 -28.81 9.31 -1.26
CA LEU A 67 -28.82 9.35 0.20
C LEU A 67 -29.94 10.21 0.78
N GLY A 68 -30.83 10.77 -0.07
CA GLY A 68 -31.89 11.67 0.39
C GLY A 68 -31.38 12.97 1.02
N MET A 69 -30.14 13.37 0.69
CA MET A 69 -29.49 14.57 1.22
C MET A 69 -29.66 15.77 0.30
N ALA A 70 -29.79 16.96 0.86
CA ALA A 70 -29.60 18.18 0.07
C ALA A 70 -28.16 18.24 -0.43
N SER A 71 -27.95 18.62 -1.69
CA SER A 71 -26.59 18.74 -2.27
C SER A 71 -25.69 19.64 -1.43
N SER A 72 -26.22 20.76 -0.88
CA SER A 72 -25.48 21.65 0.01
C SER A 72 -24.99 20.98 1.30
N ALA A 73 -25.71 19.98 1.78
CA ALA A 73 -25.31 19.20 2.95
C ALA A 73 -24.13 18.28 2.63
N LEU A 74 -24.12 17.64 1.44
CA LEU A 74 -23.01 16.78 1.00
C LEU A 74 -21.74 17.58 0.78
N TYR A 75 -21.80 18.79 0.22
CA TYR A 75 -20.64 19.67 0.05
C TYR A 75 -19.97 20.08 1.38
N ARG A 76 -20.59 19.87 2.52
CA ARG A 76 -19.96 20.04 3.84
C ARG A 76 -19.03 18.89 4.23
N TYR A 77 -19.17 17.74 3.57
CA TYR A 77 -18.32 16.54 3.76
C TYR A 77 -17.21 16.50 2.70
N PHE A 78 -17.56 16.72 1.44
CA PHE A 78 -16.64 16.73 0.31
C PHE A 78 -16.85 17.98 -0.54
N LYS A 79 -15.85 18.86 -0.62
CA LYS A 79 -15.94 20.14 -1.29
C LYS A 79 -15.98 20.02 -2.82
N SER A 80 -15.45 18.91 -3.35
CA SER A 80 -15.40 18.64 -4.79
C SER A 80 -15.47 17.13 -5.05
N ARG A 81 -15.76 16.80 -6.33
CA ARG A 81 -15.65 15.41 -6.83
C ARG A 81 -14.24 14.85 -6.62
N ASP A 82 -13.23 15.68 -6.85
CA ASP A 82 -11.84 15.26 -6.74
C ASP A 82 -11.43 14.98 -5.29
N GLU A 83 -11.96 15.72 -4.32
CA GLU A 83 -11.76 15.41 -2.90
C GLU A 83 -12.36 14.06 -2.51
N LEU A 84 -13.57 13.76 -2.99
CA LEU A 84 -14.20 12.45 -2.80
C LEU A 84 -13.39 11.34 -3.48
N LEU A 85 -12.94 11.56 -4.72
CA LEU A 85 -12.14 10.62 -5.48
C LEU A 85 -10.79 10.35 -4.79
N THR A 86 -10.12 11.39 -4.32
CA THR A 86 -8.88 11.28 -3.54
C THR A 86 -9.09 10.40 -2.30
N ARG A 87 -10.18 10.60 -1.58
CA ARG A 87 -10.49 9.79 -0.41
C ARG A 87 -10.72 8.32 -0.77
N LEU A 88 -11.45 8.03 -1.83
CA LEU A 88 -11.65 6.66 -2.32
C LEU A 88 -10.34 5.99 -2.73
N ILE A 89 -9.45 6.73 -3.38
CA ILE A 89 -8.12 6.27 -3.78
C ILE A 89 -7.26 5.94 -2.54
N ILE A 90 -7.24 6.83 -1.56
CA ILE A 90 -6.52 6.60 -0.29
C ILE A 90 -7.06 5.37 0.43
N ASP A 91 -8.40 5.27 0.58
CA ASP A 91 -9.04 4.13 1.25
C ASP A 91 -8.72 2.80 0.53
N ALA A 92 -8.69 2.80 -0.81
CA ALA A 92 -8.34 1.61 -1.60
C ALA A 92 -6.86 1.19 -1.39
N TYR A 93 -5.92 2.14 -1.46
CA TYR A 93 -4.51 1.87 -1.18
C TYR A 93 -4.28 1.42 0.27
N ASP A 94 -4.98 2.03 1.24
CA ASP A 94 -4.86 1.66 2.65
C ASP A 94 -5.40 0.25 2.89
N SER A 95 -6.52 -0.12 2.26
CA SER A 95 -7.09 -1.46 2.35
C SER A 95 -6.14 -2.52 1.75
N LEU A 96 -5.60 -2.26 0.55
CA LEU A 96 -4.62 -3.12 -0.09
C LEU A 96 -3.33 -3.25 0.74
N GLY A 97 -2.81 -2.11 1.21
CA GLY A 97 -1.61 -2.08 2.05
C GLY A 97 -1.78 -2.86 3.34
N ALA A 98 -2.92 -2.70 4.01
CA ALA A 98 -3.24 -3.44 5.24
C ALA A 98 -3.33 -4.95 5.00
N ALA A 99 -3.91 -5.39 3.88
CA ALA A 99 -3.97 -6.81 3.52
C ALA A 99 -2.56 -7.41 3.30
N ALA A 100 -1.70 -6.69 2.58
CA ALA A 100 -0.33 -7.11 2.33
C ALA A 100 0.50 -7.16 3.63
N GLU A 101 0.39 -6.14 4.48
CA GLU A 101 1.09 -6.05 5.76
C GLU A 101 0.66 -7.15 6.74
N ALA A 102 -0.65 -7.41 6.84
CA ALA A 102 -1.17 -8.47 7.71
C ALA A 102 -0.71 -9.86 7.26
N SER A 103 -0.69 -10.11 5.94
CA SER A 103 -0.24 -11.38 5.37
C SER A 103 1.26 -11.60 5.59
N GLU A 104 2.09 -10.57 5.38
CA GLU A 104 3.52 -10.62 5.65
C GLU A 104 3.83 -10.85 7.13
N ALA A 105 3.13 -10.15 8.02
CA ALA A 105 3.35 -10.23 9.46
C ALA A 105 3.04 -11.62 10.06
N ALA A 106 2.28 -12.45 9.35
CA ALA A 106 1.98 -13.82 9.75
C ALA A 106 3.10 -14.82 9.41
N VAL A 107 4.13 -14.40 8.66
CA VAL A 107 5.25 -15.24 8.24
C VAL A 107 6.49 -14.88 9.06
N ASP A 108 7.33 -15.89 9.37
CA ASP A 108 8.58 -15.67 10.08
C ASP A 108 9.46 -14.65 9.33
N ARG A 109 10.08 -13.72 10.07
CA ARG A 109 10.88 -12.64 9.48
C ARG A 109 12.06 -13.16 8.66
N THR A 110 12.61 -14.31 9.01
CA THR A 110 13.76 -14.92 8.33
C THR A 110 13.37 -15.68 7.07
N ASP A 111 12.09 -16.02 6.91
CA ASP A 111 11.55 -16.66 5.70
C ASP A 111 11.21 -15.61 4.63
N LEU A 112 12.26 -15.15 3.92
CA LEU A 112 12.15 -14.12 2.90
C LEU A 112 11.25 -14.54 1.74
N ALA A 113 11.34 -15.81 1.31
CA ALA A 113 10.53 -16.37 0.24
C ALA A 113 9.05 -16.46 0.65
N GLY A 114 8.77 -16.93 1.86
CA GLY A 114 7.43 -16.99 2.40
C GLY A 114 6.79 -15.61 2.55
N ARG A 115 7.53 -14.60 3.05
CA ARG A 115 7.04 -13.21 3.15
C ARG A 115 6.69 -12.62 1.79
N PHE A 116 7.57 -12.79 0.81
CA PHE A 116 7.33 -12.34 -0.56
C PHE A 116 6.08 -13.02 -1.15
N THR A 117 5.98 -14.33 -1.02
CA THR A 117 4.85 -15.13 -1.49
C THR A 117 3.54 -14.69 -0.83
N ALA A 118 3.55 -14.46 0.48
CA ALA A 118 2.39 -13.99 1.23
C ALA A 118 1.88 -12.63 0.74
N ILE A 119 2.78 -11.68 0.50
CA ILE A 119 2.41 -10.36 -0.07
C ILE A 119 1.79 -10.53 -1.46
N CYS A 120 2.40 -11.31 -2.36
CA CYS A 120 1.89 -11.52 -3.71
C CYS A 120 0.47 -12.11 -3.71
N HIS A 121 0.22 -13.14 -2.88
CA HIS A 121 -1.10 -13.73 -2.73
C HIS A 121 -2.11 -12.75 -2.11
N ALA A 122 -1.72 -11.96 -1.11
CA ALA A 122 -2.59 -10.98 -0.49
C ALA A 122 -3.03 -9.91 -1.49
N VAL A 123 -2.09 -9.38 -2.29
CA VAL A 123 -2.39 -8.39 -3.33
C VAL A 123 -3.36 -8.94 -4.36
N ARG A 124 -3.13 -10.16 -4.87
CA ARG A 124 -4.04 -10.80 -5.84
C ARG A 124 -5.42 -11.07 -5.22
N THR A 125 -5.46 -11.63 -4.02
CA THR A 125 -6.73 -11.94 -3.33
C THR A 125 -7.54 -10.67 -3.11
N TRP A 126 -6.90 -9.60 -2.65
CA TRP A 126 -7.55 -8.30 -2.48
C TRP A 126 -8.07 -7.75 -3.81
N ALA A 127 -7.27 -7.79 -4.86
CA ALA A 127 -7.64 -7.30 -6.17
C ALA A 127 -8.87 -8.04 -6.75
N LEU A 128 -8.90 -9.37 -6.63
CA LEU A 128 -10.03 -10.20 -7.08
C LEU A 128 -11.31 -9.95 -6.26
N ALA A 129 -11.17 -9.61 -4.98
CA ALA A 129 -12.29 -9.26 -4.11
C ALA A 129 -12.78 -7.81 -4.28
N HIS A 130 -11.93 -6.90 -4.77
CA HIS A 130 -12.19 -5.47 -4.89
C HIS A 130 -11.85 -4.96 -6.31
N PRO A 131 -12.45 -5.52 -7.38
CA PRO A 131 -12.05 -5.23 -8.76
C PRO A 131 -12.23 -3.76 -9.15
N ASN A 132 -13.23 -3.07 -8.60
CA ASN A 132 -13.50 -1.67 -8.91
C ASN A 132 -12.52 -0.72 -8.23
N GLU A 133 -12.17 -0.99 -6.98
CA GLU A 133 -11.14 -0.27 -6.26
C GLU A 133 -9.76 -0.53 -6.89
N TYR A 134 -9.49 -1.76 -7.33
CA TYR A 134 -8.28 -2.06 -8.10
C TYR A 134 -8.24 -1.27 -9.41
N ALA A 135 -9.35 -1.22 -10.16
CA ALA A 135 -9.46 -0.42 -11.38
C ALA A 135 -9.28 1.07 -11.12
N LEU A 136 -9.71 1.57 -9.96
CA LEU A 136 -9.54 2.97 -9.56
C LEU A 136 -8.07 3.33 -9.36
N ILE A 137 -7.25 2.44 -8.76
CA ILE A 137 -5.86 2.74 -8.39
C ILE A 137 -4.81 2.22 -9.39
N TYR A 138 -5.14 1.22 -10.20
CA TYR A 138 -4.24 0.60 -11.20
C TYR A 138 -4.83 0.52 -12.60
N GLY A 139 -6.06 1.00 -12.80
CA GLY A 139 -6.69 1.03 -14.11
C GLY A 139 -6.33 2.28 -14.93
N SER A 140 -7.25 2.67 -15.83
CA SER A 140 -7.04 3.85 -16.65
C SER A 140 -7.10 5.14 -15.82
N PRO A 141 -6.24 6.13 -16.11
CA PRO A 141 -6.30 7.44 -15.46
C PRO A 141 -7.68 8.07 -15.56
N VAL A 142 -8.17 8.65 -14.47
CA VAL A 142 -9.44 9.37 -14.45
C VAL A 142 -9.26 10.74 -15.14
N PRO A 143 -10.00 11.02 -16.24
CA PRO A 143 -9.81 12.27 -16.96
C PRO A 143 -10.02 13.50 -16.07
N GLY A 144 -9.06 14.43 -16.13
CA GLY A 144 -9.09 15.70 -15.39
C GLY A 144 -8.75 15.60 -13.90
N TYR A 145 -8.52 14.41 -13.35
CA TYR A 145 -8.09 14.22 -11.97
C TYR A 145 -6.56 14.22 -11.87
N VAL A 146 -6.04 14.95 -10.88
CA VAL A 146 -4.63 14.94 -10.51
C VAL A 146 -4.53 14.53 -9.04
N ALA A 147 -3.84 13.42 -8.79
CA ALA A 147 -3.65 12.89 -7.43
C ALA A 147 -2.81 13.86 -6.59
N PRO A 148 -3.31 14.29 -5.42
CA PRO A 148 -2.52 15.13 -4.51
C PRO A 148 -1.43 14.33 -3.79
N PRO A 149 -0.41 15.00 -3.20
CA PRO A 149 0.69 14.34 -2.49
C PRO A 149 0.25 13.37 -1.37
N ASP A 150 -0.91 13.59 -0.76
CA ASP A 150 -1.44 12.75 0.32
C ASP A 150 -1.71 11.30 -0.11
N THR A 151 -1.81 11.05 -1.42
CA THR A 151 -1.98 9.69 -1.97
C THR A 151 -0.68 8.89 -2.03
N VAL A 152 0.49 9.53 -1.94
CA VAL A 152 1.80 8.89 -2.13
C VAL A 152 2.10 7.88 -1.02
N ALA A 153 1.91 8.26 0.23
CA ALA A 153 2.19 7.38 1.37
C ALA A 153 1.31 6.11 1.36
N PRO A 154 -0.03 6.19 1.19
CA PRO A 154 -0.87 5.00 1.00
C PRO A 154 -0.45 4.14 -0.19
N ALA A 155 -0.17 4.75 -1.34
CA ALA A 155 0.22 4.04 -2.57
C ALA A 155 1.54 3.28 -2.44
N SER A 156 2.46 3.74 -1.59
CA SER A 156 3.78 3.14 -1.41
C SER A 156 3.81 1.95 -0.43
N ARG A 157 2.72 1.65 0.29
CA ARG A 157 2.71 0.63 1.36
C ARG A 157 3.16 -0.75 0.88
N VAL A 158 2.56 -1.28 -0.19
CA VAL A 158 2.95 -2.59 -0.75
C VAL A 158 4.39 -2.58 -1.25
N THR A 159 4.79 -1.55 -2.02
CA THR A 159 6.15 -1.43 -2.55
C THR A 159 7.18 -1.35 -1.44
N THR A 160 6.87 -0.63 -0.36
CA THR A 160 7.73 -0.54 0.82
C THR A 160 7.95 -1.90 1.47
N ARG A 161 6.90 -2.74 1.58
CA ARG A 161 7.03 -4.10 2.14
C ARG A 161 7.92 -4.99 1.28
N LEU A 162 7.71 -4.99 -0.04
CA LEU A 162 8.58 -5.72 -0.96
C LEU A 162 10.03 -5.25 -0.87
N MET A 163 10.25 -3.95 -0.70
CA MET A 163 11.60 -3.39 -0.57
C MET A 163 12.28 -3.82 0.74
N TRP A 164 11.55 -3.89 1.85
CA TRP A 164 12.11 -4.40 3.12
C TRP A 164 12.58 -5.84 3.02
N ILE A 165 11.91 -6.71 2.25
CA ILE A 165 12.36 -8.08 2.01
C ILE A 165 13.71 -8.08 1.28
N ILE A 166 13.89 -7.19 0.31
CA ILE A 166 15.16 -7.05 -0.42
C ILE A 166 16.29 -6.55 0.50
N ILE A 167 16.00 -5.60 1.37
CA ILE A 167 16.96 -5.10 2.37
C ILE A 167 17.36 -6.23 3.32
N ASP A 168 16.39 -6.98 3.84
CA ASP A 168 16.64 -8.11 4.72
C ASP A 168 17.45 -9.20 4.00
N ALA A 169 17.18 -9.47 2.71
CA ALA A 169 17.94 -10.41 1.88
C ALA A 169 19.40 -9.96 1.67
N THR A 170 19.59 -8.66 1.44
CA THR A 170 20.93 -8.08 1.28
C THR A 170 21.72 -8.18 2.59
N ALA A 171 21.09 -7.83 3.71
CA ALA A 171 21.70 -7.91 5.03
C ALA A 171 22.06 -9.36 5.42
N ALA A 172 21.25 -10.33 4.97
CA ALA A 172 21.50 -11.76 5.16
C ALA A 172 22.55 -12.36 4.19
N GLY A 173 23.12 -11.53 3.29
CA GLY A 173 24.09 -11.99 2.28
C GLY A 173 23.53 -12.93 1.22
N ARG A 174 22.18 -12.94 1.04
CA ARG A 174 21.50 -13.80 0.08
C ARG A 174 21.63 -13.27 -1.35
N ILE A 175 21.76 -11.95 -1.52
CA ILE A 175 21.90 -11.31 -2.82
C ILE A 175 23.39 -11.26 -3.18
N PRO A 176 23.80 -11.87 -4.32
CA PRO A 176 25.21 -11.88 -4.75
C PRO A 176 25.76 -10.46 -4.92
N ALA A 177 27.03 -10.26 -4.59
CA ALA A 177 27.70 -8.97 -4.76
C ALA A 177 27.67 -8.46 -6.22
N ALA A 178 27.73 -9.37 -7.19
CA ALA A 178 27.59 -9.03 -8.60
C ALA A 178 26.24 -8.39 -8.94
N ASP A 179 25.18 -8.77 -8.25
CA ASP A 179 23.83 -8.23 -8.45
C ASP A 179 23.65 -6.84 -7.79
N THR A 180 24.58 -6.46 -6.91
CA THR A 180 24.58 -5.15 -6.22
C THR A 180 25.51 -4.14 -6.90
N GLN A 181 26.39 -4.60 -7.80
CA GLN A 181 27.29 -3.73 -8.53
C GLN A 181 26.58 -3.11 -9.73
N ALA A 182 26.78 -1.82 -9.96
CA ALA A 182 26.33 -1.20 -11.20
C ALA A 182 27.13 -1.84 -12.35
N PRO A 183 26.47 -2.23 -13.46
CA PRO A 183 27.18 -2.65 -14.64
C PRO A 183 28.15 -1.54 -15.08
N GLU A 184 29.32 -1.92 -15.55
CA GLU A 184 30.32 -0.97 -16.08
C GLU A 184 29.88 -0.33 -17.42
N ASP A 185 28.71 -0.74 -17.94
CA ASP A 185 28.16 -0.23 -19.19
C ASP A 185 27.61 1.19 -19.01
N PRO A 186 28.15 2.18 -19.77
CA PRO A 186 27.65 3.56 -19.73
C PRO A 186 26.15 3.72 -20.04
N GLU A 187 25.55 2.81 -20.83
CA GLU A 187 24.12 2.82 -21.16
C GLU A 187 23.24 2.47 -19.94
N VAL A 188 23.75 1.68 -19.03
CA VAL A 188 23.03 1.36 -17.77
C VAL A 188 23.12 2.51 -16.77
N GLY A 189 24.09 3.40 -16.88
CA GLY A 189 24.13 4.66 -16.14
C GLY A 189 22.89 5.53 -16.38
N THR A 190 22.29 5.46 -17.57
CA THR A 190 21.04 6.17 -17.90
C THR A 190 19.83 5.60 -17.14
N VAL A 191 19.75 4.30 -16.90
CA VAL A 191 18.68 3.69 -16.11
C VAL A 191 18.78 4.12 -14.66
N ALA A 192 19.98 4.15 -14.08
CA ALA A 192 20.17 4.62 -12.70
C ALA A 192 19.74 6.09 -12.53
N ALA A 193 19.97 6.95 -13.52
CA ALA A 193 19.49 8.32 -13.53
C ALA A 193 17.97 8.41 -13.66
N ALA A 194 17.35 7.56 -14.49
CA ALA A 194 15.91 7.48 -14.64
C ALA A 194 15.19 7.01 -13.33
N LEU A 195 15.89 6.26 -12.49
CA LEU A 195 15.38 5.80 -11.19
C LEU A 195 15.55 6.84 -10.05
N ALA A 196 16.18 8.00 -10.33
CA ALA A 196 16.40 9.03 -9.32
C ALA A 196 15.12 9.47 -8.58
N PRO A 197 13.94 9.65 -9.22
CA PRO A 197 12.72 10.02 -8.52
C PRO A 197 12.29 9.01 -7.46
N ILE A 198 12.37 7.70 -7.73
CA ILE A 198 11.94 6.69 -6.77
C ILE A 198 12.91 6.56 -5.59
N ARG A 199 14.20 6.90 -5.78
CA ARG A 199 15.21 6.81 -4.72
C ARG A 199 14.88 7.65 -3.49
N SER A 200 14.17 8.78 -3.65
CA SER A 200 13.76 9.64 -2.53
C SER A 200 12.71 8.98 -1.61
N TYR A 201 12.02 7.94 -2.11
CA TYR A 201 11.00 7.20 -1.35
C TYR A 201 11.53 5.88 -0.79
N LEU A 202 12.78 5.52 -1.10
CA LEU A 202 13.39 4.26 -0.67
C LEU A 202 14.40 4.50 0.45
N PRO A 203 14.63 3.50 1.32
CA PRO A 203 15.73 3.56 2.29
C PRO A 203 17.07 3.82 1.59
N PRO A 204 18.00 4.56 2.22
CA PRO A 204 19.30 4.83 1.65
C PRO A 204 20.13 3.55 1.51
N GLY A 205 21.03 3.54 0.53
CA GLY A 205 22.01 2.46 0.36
C GLY A 205 21.57 1.27 -0.51
N ILE A 206 20.34 1.30 -1.08
CA ILE A 206 19.92 0.24 -2.02
C ILE A 206 20.58 0.46 -3.38
N PRO A 207 21.33 -0.52 -3.92
CA PRO A 207 21.95 -0.43 -5.24
C PRO A 207 20.90 -0.26 -6.37
N ALA A 208 21.24 0.52 -7.40
CA ALA A 208 20.36 0.75 -8.55
C ALA A 208 19.90 -0.53 -9.25
N PRO A 209 20.77 -1.55 -9.47
CA PRO A 209 20.34 -2.81 -10.07
C PRO A 209 19.24 -3.52 -9.28
N LEU A 210 19.29 -3.47 -7.95
CA LEU A 210 18.24 -4.07 -7.11
C LEU A 210 16.92 -3.31 -7.19
N ILE A 211 16.97 -1.99 -7.27
CA ILE A 211 15.76 -1.17 -7.50
C ILE A 211 15.12 -1.54 -8.84
N GLN A 212 15.93 -1.68 -9.88
CA GLN A 212 15.47 -2.08 -11.20
C GLN A 212 14.81 -3.46 -11.19
N ARG A 213 15.44 -4.47 -10.56
CA ARG A 213 14.89 -5.83 -10.43
C ARG A 213 13.58 -5.83 -9.65
N ALA A 214 13.54 -5.08 -8.54
CA ALA A 214 12.33 -4.91 -7.74
C ALA A 214 11.17 -4.29 -8.54
N LEU A 215 11.47 -3.28 -9.37
CA LEU A 215 10.47 -2.67 -10.25
C LEU A 215 9.98 -3.64 -11.33
N MET A 216 10.87 -4.47 -11.90
CA MET A 216 10.48 -5.51 -12.86
C MET A 216 9.52 -6.53 -12.22
N VAL A 217 9.79 -6.96 -11.00
CA VAL A 217 8.91 -7.87 -10.25
C VAL A 217 7.60 -7.18 -9.88
N TRP A 218 7.66 -5.92 -9.40
CA TRP A 218 6.48 -5.13 -9.07
C TRP A 218 5.57 -4.94 -10.29
N THR A 219 6.12 -4.55 -11.45
CA THR A 219 5.35 -4.40 -12.68
C THR A 219 4.81 -5.75 -13.18
N GLY A 220 5.57 -6.83 -13.02
CA GLY A 220 5.15 -8.19 -13.33
C GLY A 220 3.95 -8.62 -12.47
N LEU A 221 4.02 -8.41 -11.16
CA LEU A 221 2.93 -8.74 -10.21
C LEU A 221 1.62 -8.03 -10.59
N PHE A 222 1.66 -6.72 -10.74
CA PHE A 222 0.47 -5.94 -11.09
C PHE A 222 0.02 -6.20 -12.54
N GLY A 223 0.94 -6.50 -13.45
CA GLY A 223 0.63 -6.90 -14.81
C GLY A 223 -0.16 -8.21 -14.87
N VAL A 224 0.30 -9.25 -14.17
CA VAL A 224 -0.42 -10.54 -14.13
C VAL A 224 -1.80 -10.40 -13.50
N ILE A 225 -1.92 -9.67 -12.39
CA ILE A 225 -3.19 -9.41 -11.72
C ILE A 225 -4.14 -8.61 -12.63
N SER A 226 -3.66 -7.56 -13.29
CA SER A 226 -4.46 -6.78 -14.24
C SER A 226 -4.95 -7.63 -15.41
N PHE A 227 -4.07 -8.47 -15.96
CA PHE A 227 -4.43 -9.35 -17.08
C PHE A 227 -5.46 -10.40 -16.66
N GLU A 228 -5.39 -10.89 -15.42
CA GLU A 228 -6.41 -11.78 -14.87
C GLU A 228 -7.75 -11.05 -14.70
N LEU A 229 -7.75 -9.89 -14.04
CA LEU A 229 -8.96 -9.11 -13.75
C LEU A 229 -9.68 -8.60 -15.01
N TYR A 230 -8.92 -8.15 -16.00
CA TYR A 230 -9.46 -7.57 -17.24
C TYR A 230 -9.65 -8.62 -18.35
N GLY A 231 -9.47 -9.91 -18.03
CA GLY A 231 -9.80 -11.02 -18.92
C GLY A 231 -8.75 -11.34 -19.99
N GLN A 232 -7.58 -10.67 -20.03
CA GLN A 232 -6.55 -10.95 -21.02
C GLN A 232 -5.92 -12.34 -20.87
N LEU A 233 -6.00 -12.94 -19.68
CA LEU A 233 -5.54 -14.32 -19.46
C LEU A 233 -6.58 -15.38 -19.87
N HIS A 234 -7.82 -15.00 -20.18
CA HIS A 234 -8.82 -15.93 -20.71
C HIS A 234 -8.32 -16.54 -22.02
N GLN A 235 -8.47 -17.86 -22.17
CA GLN A 235 -8.00 -18.63 -23.33
C GLN A 235 -6.47 -18.72 -23.48
N VAL A 236 -5.67 -18.05 -22.62
CA VAL A 236 -4.20 -18.11 -22.62
C VAL A 236 -3.69 -19.05 -21.54
N VAL A 237 -4.28 -18.98 -20.33
CA VAL A 237 -3.86 -19.71 -19.12
C VAL A 237 -4.90 -20.75 -18.68
N GLY A 238 -5.84 -21.09 -19.52
CA GLY A 238 -6.94 -22.00 -19.18
C GLY A 238 -8.15 -21.28 -18.57
N GLU A 239 -9.28 -22.00 -18.57
CA GLU A 239 -10.58 -21.41 -18.21
C GLU A 239 -10.90 -21.55 -16.72
N LYS A 240 -10.30 -22.54 -16.04
CA LYS A 240 -10.59 -22.83 -14.64
C LYS A 240 -9.84 -21.88 -13.70
N PRO A 241 -10.45 -21.47 -12.59
CA PRO A 241 -9.74 -20.69 -11.56
C PRO A 241 -8.42 -21.38 -11.11
N ALA A 242 -8.41 -22.69 -10.95
CA ALA A 242 -7.24 -23.45 -10.56
C ALA A 242 -6.05 -23.34 -11.55
N ASP A 243 -6.34 -23.15 -12.84
CA ASP A 243 -5.29 -22.96 -13.85
C ASP A 243 -4.58 -21.61 -13.64
N ARG A 244 -5.35 -20.56 -13.32
CA ARG A 244 -4.83 -19.23 -12.99
C ARG A 244 -4.08 -19.22 -11.65
N ASP A 245 -4.55 -19.97 -10.66
CA ASP A 245 -3.84 -20.14 -9.38
C ASP A 245 -2.49 -20.80 -9.59
N THR A 246 -2.43 -21.85 -10.39
CA THR A 246 -1.19 -22.54 -10.75
C THR A 246 -0.23 -21.63 -11.51
N PHE A 247 -0.75 -20.89 -12.49
CA PHE A 247 0.06 -19.94 -13.25
C PHE A 247 0.62 -18.83 -12.35
N PHE A 248 -0.19 -18.26 -11.45
CA PHE A 248 0.24 -17.23 -10.53
C PHE A 248 1.31 -17.73 -9.56
N ALA A 249 1.16 -18.96 -9.03
CA ALA A 249 2.15 -19.58 -8.17
C ALA A 249 3.50 -19.78 -8.91
N GLU A 250 3.47 -20.19 -10.19
CA GLU A 250 4.67 -20.32 -11.00
C GLU A 250 5.32 -18.94 -11.28
N CYS A 251 4.53 -17.89 -11.51
CA CYS A 251 5.07 -16.53 -11.62
C CYS A 251 5.82 -16.12 -10.34
N ILE A 252 5.23 -16.36 -9.16
CA ILE A 252 5.88 -16.07 -7.88
C ILE A 252 7.21 -16.82 -7.77
N ARG A 253 7.22 -18.13 -8.07
CA ARG A 253 8.44 -18.93 -8.04
C ARG A 253 9.53 -18.35 -8.94
N ARG A 254 9.19 -17.93 -10.16
CA ARG A 254 10.15 -17.30 -11.09
C ARG A 254 10.66 -15.95 -10.58
N TRP A 255 9.81 -15.16 -9.92
CA TRP A 255 10.24 -13.90 -9.31
C TRP A 255 11.17 -14.13 -8.11
N LEU A 256 10.91 -15.16 -7.29
CA LEU A 256 11.82 -15.55 -6.20
C LEU A 256 13.20 -15.95 -6.74
N ASP A 257 13.24 -16.78 -7.79
CA ASP A 257 14.49 -17.16 -8.46
C ASP A 257 15.22 -15.91 -9.02
N PHE A 258 14.48 -15.02 -9.72
CA PHE A 258 15.02 -13.79 -10.30
C PHE A 258 15.56 -12.82 -9.24
N MET A 259 14.97 -12.77 -8.06
CA MET A 259 15.38 -11.92 -6.94
C MET A 259 16.40 -12.59 -6.01
N ASN A 260 16.79 -13.85 -6.23
CA ASN A 260 17.63 -14.67 -5.34
C ASN A 260 17.06 -14.77 -3.91
N LEU A 261 15.74 -14.92 -3.79
CA LEU A 261 15.03 -15.05 -2.52
C LEU A 261 14.65 -16.50 -2.20
N GLY A 262 14.78 -17.41 -3.17
CA GLY A 262 14.47 -18.83 -3.05
C GLY A 262 15.48 -19.64 -2.22
#